data_2362b4bc92bb92b790cf69251a0b3f24
#
_entry.id   2362b4bc92bb92b790cf69251a0b3f24
#
_cell.length_a   1.000
_cell.length_b   1.000
_cell.length_c   1.000
_cell.angle_alpha   90.00
_cell.angle_beta   90.00
_cell.angle_gamma   90.00
#
_symmetry.space_group_name_H-M   'P 1'
#
loop_
_entity.id
_entity.type
_entity.pdbx_description
1 polymer ?
#
loop_
_entity_poly.entity_id
_entity_poly.type
_entity_poly.pdbx_seq_one_letter_code
_entity_poly.pdbx_strand_id
1 'polypeptide(L)'
;MLTASSAPARLTQHQLKTPLDECLDSDPAVSGAGLRDDTRALAAHDRFCGAMVADLKGAEALFEELALVPLPRQIGFQLTVLRETQPELWQHALRSALTAGWLAARSGLTRYDQRLLAAGGLLHDLGMLHLEPVLLRPEVQLTREQRRQLYTHPLVTVMLLERHHDYPKE
;
A
#
# COMPACT_ATOMS: atom_id res chain seq x y z
N MET A 1 14.32 49.57 -38.69
CA MET A 1 14.25 48.10 -38.76
C MET A 1 13.94 47.58 -37.38
N LEU A 2 12.68 47.27 -37.16
CA LEU A 2 12.18 46.72 -35.86
C LEU A 2 12.12 45.20 -36.04
N THR A 3 12.92 44.47 -35.27
CA THR A 3 12.98 43.02 -35.25
C THR A 3 11.69 42.48 -34.56
N ALA A 4 10.99 41.63 -35.25
CA ALA A 4 9.80 40.94 -34.75
C ALA A 4 10.15 40.06 -33.54
N SER A 5 9.53 40.34 -32.41
CA SER A 5 9.52 39.50 -31.24
C SER A 5 8.68 38.25 -31.55
N SER A 6 9.30 37.09 -31.63
CA SER A 6 8.60 35.80 -31.75
C SER A 6 7.90 35.51 -30.42
N ALA A 7 6.58 35.40 -30.45
CA ALA A 7 5.80 34.90 -29.32
C ALA A 7 6.23 33.48 -28.95
N PRO A 8 6.30 33.12 -27.64
CA PRO A 8 6.65 31.77 -27.23
C PRO A 8 5.58 30.77 -27.74
N ALA A 9 6.03 29.71 -28.36
CA ALA A 9 5.16 28.63 -28.83
C ALA A 9 4.36 28.08 -27.64
N ARG A 10 3.01 28.06 -27.76
CA ARG A 10 2.15 27.39 -26.79
C ARG A 10 2.43 25.89 -26.82
N LEU A 11 2.98 25.37 -25.73
CA LEU A 11 3.11 23.93 -25.52
C LEU A 11 1.71 23.30 -25.59
N THR A 12 1.53 22.31 -26.45
CA THR A 12 0.29 21.54 -26.53
C THR A 12 0.16 20.66 -25.29
N GLN A 13 -1.06 20.37 -24.85
CA GLN A 13 -1.36 19.52 -23.69
C GLN A 13 -0.61 18.16 -23.70
N HIS A 14 -0.23 17.68 -24.88
CA HIS A 14 0.52 16.42 -25.06
C HIS A 14 2.02 16.55 -24.69
N GLN A 15 2.56 17.76 -24.61
CA GLN A 15 3.98 18.01 -24.28
C GLN A 15 4.21 18.24 -22.77
N LEU A 16 3.15 18.18 -21.97
CA LEU A 16 3.19 18.37 -20.51
C LEU A 16 2.98 17.06 -19.73
N LYS A 17 3.01 15.91 -20.41
CA LYS A 17 3.05 14.63 -19.68
C LYS A 17 4.37 14.57 -18.89
N THR A 18 4.25 14.64 -17.59
CA THR A 18 5.39 14.45 -16.69
C THR A 18 5.76 12.97 -16.64
N PRO A 19 7.01 12.60 -16.29
CA PRO A 19 7.36 11.20 -16.01
C PRO A 19 6.41 10.52 -15.01
N LEU A 20 5.77 11.30 -14.14
CA LEU A 20 4.75 10.83 -13.21
C LEU A 20 3.46 10.38 -13.93
N ASP A 21 3.04 11.11 -14.97
CA ASP A 21 1.85 10.74 -15.75
C ASP A 21 2.10 9.47 -16.56
N GLU A 22 3.32 9.27 -17.06
CA GLU A 22 3.72 8.04 -17.75
C GLU A 22 3.78 6.84 -16.79
N CYS A 23 4.24 7.03 -15.54
CA CYS A 23 4.17 6.02 -14.49
C CYS A 23 2.74 5.69 -14.08
N LEU A 24 1.83 6.67 -14.08
CA LEU A 24 0.41 6.46 -13.79
C LEU A 24 -0.34 5.75 -14.94
N ASP A 25 0.17 5.81 -16.16
CA ASP A 25 -0.37 5.09 -17.33
C ASP A 25 0.08 3.62 -17.41
N SER A 26 1.11 3.21 -16.64
CA SER A 26 1.50 1.81 -16.50
C SER A 26 0.61 1.09 -15.48
N ASP A 27 0.32 -0.19 -15.69
CA ASP A 27 -0.37 -1.01 -14.70
C ASP A 27 0.49 -1.11 -13.43
N PRO A 28 -0.08 -0.88 -12.23
CA PRO A 28 0.67 -1.02 -11.00
C PRO A 28 1.17 -2.46 -10.85
N ALA A 29 2.43 -2.64 -10.48
CA ALA A 29 3.02 -3.97 -10.29
C ALA A 29 2.33 -4.74 -9.15
N VAL A 30 1.77 -4.04 -8.15
CA VAL A 30 0.94 -4.65 -7.11
C VAL A 30 -0.49 -4.71 -7.58
N SER A 31 -0.94 -5.91 -7.91
CA SER A 31 -2.32 -6.27 -8.24
C SER A 31 -2.84 -7.26 -7.20
N GLY A 32 -4.14 -7.57 -7.24
CA GLY A 32 -4.71 -8.62 -6.38
C GLY A 32 -4.00 -9.96 -6.52
N ALA A 33 -3.68 -10.37 -7.76
CA ALA A 33 -2.91 -11.60 -8.01
C ALA A 33 -1.49 -11.51 -7.43
N GLY A 34 -0.79 -10.38 -7.64
CA GLY A 34 0.54 -10.15 -7.07
C GLY A 34 0.52 -10.12 -5.55
N LEU A 35 -0.49 -9.49 -4.94
CA LEU A 35 -0.67 -9.49 -3.49
C LEU A 35 -0.85 -10.90 -2.91
N ARG A 36 -1.65 -11.74 -3.58
CA ARG A 36 -1.81 -13.15 -3.22
C ARG A 36 -0.48 -13.90 -3.27
N ASP A 37 0.27 -13.73 -4.34
CA ASP A 37 1.52 -14.46 -4.57
C ASP A 37 2.61 -14.00 -3.57
N ASP A 38 2.73 -12.70 -3.31
CA ASP A 38 3.65 -12.15 -2.30
C ASP A 38 3.29 -12.64 -0.90
N THR A 39 1.99 -12.72 -0.57
CA THR A 39 1.53 -13.19 0.74
C THR A 39 1.79 -14.70 0.92
N ARG A 40 1.61 -15.52 -0.13
CA ARG A 40 1.98 -16.93 -0.13
C ARG A 40 3.49 -17.11 0.05
N ALA A 41 4.28 -16.35 -0.67
CA ALA A 41 5.74 -16.38 -0.54
C ALA A 41 6.17 -16.01 0.89
N LEU A 42 5.57 -14.98 1.47
CA LEU A 42 5.81 -14.61 2.87
C LEU A 42 5.46 -15.77 3.80
N ALA A 43 4.28 -16.38 3.68
CA ALA A 43 3.85 -17.51 4.52
C ALA A 43 4.76 -18.73 4.40
N ALA A 44 5.38 -18.94 3.25
CA ALA A 44 6.32 -20.05 3.03
C ALA A 44 7.68 -19.84 3.73
N HIS A 45 8.09 -18.58 3.95
CA HIS A 45 9.42 -18.23 4.49
C HIS A 45 9.37 -17.68 5.91
N ASP A 46 8.25 -17.09 6.32
CA ASP A 46 8.04 -16.54 7.67
C ASP A 46 7.36 -17.59 8.54
N ARG A 47 8.07 -18.05 9.59
CA ARG A 47 7.61 -19.10 10.49
C ARG A 47 6.28 -18.77 11.17
N PHE A 48 6.07 -17.51 11.55
CA PHE A 48 4.84 -17.05 12.22
C PHE A 48 3.66 -17.07 11.24
N CYS A 49 3.85 -16.49 10.06
CA CYS A 49 2.84 -16.48 9.00
C CYS A 49 2.51 -17.91 8.53
N GLY A 50 3.51 -18.76 8.37
CA GLY A 50 3.30 -20.17 8.02
C GLY A 50 2.49 -20.94 9.06
N ALA A 51 2.72 -20.69 10.36
CA ALA A 51 1.95 -21.31 11.42
C ALA A 51 0.47 -20.85 11.41
N MET A 52 0.20 -19.56 11.17
CA MET A 52 -1.17 -19.03 11.02
C MET A 52 -1.90 -19.68 9.85
N VAL A 53 -1.22 -19.81 8.71
CA VAL A 53 -1.78 -20.45 7.52
C VAL A 53 -2.08 -21.93 7.77
N ALA A 54 -1.17 -22.66 8.42
CA ALA A 54 -1.35 -24.08 8.76
C ALA A 54 -2.51 -24.34 9.76
N ASP A 55 -2.81 -23.36 10.61
CA ASP A 55 -3.91 -23.43 11.59
C ASP A 55 -5.31 -23.33 10.93
N LEU A 56 -5.41 -22.78 9.72
CA LEU A 56 -6.66 -22.60 9.02
C LEU A 56 -7.03 -23.79 8.13
N LYS A 57 -8.19 -24.40 8.38
CA LYS A 57 -8.82 -25.26 7.40
C LYS A 57 -9.27 -24.43 6.20
N GLY A 58 -8.56 -24.58 5.08
CA GLY A 58 -8.86 -23.81 3.86
C GLY A 58 -8.14 -22.45 3.82
N ALA A 59 -6.88 -22.42 4.21
CA ALA A 59 -5.99 -21.26 4.14
C ALA A 59 -5.94 -20.61 2.75
N GLU A 60 -6.14 -21.39 1.70
CA GLU A 60 -6.26 -20.89 0.33
C GLU A 60 -7.31 -19.80 0.19
N ALA A 61 -8.43 -19.94 0.89
CA ALA A 61 -9.48 -18.94 0.89
C ALA A 61 -9.05 -17.59 1.47
N LEU A 62 -8.10 -17.57 2.42
CA LEU A 62 -7.54 -16.32 2.95
C LEU A 62 -6.71 -15.60 1.87
N PHE A 63 -5.90 -16.33 1.12
CA PHE A 63 -5.14 -15.75 0.02
C PHE A 63 -6.04 -15.23 -1.10
N GLU A 64 -7.14 -15.92 -1.40
CA GLU A 64 -8.13 -15.44 -2.36
C GLU A 64 -8.86 -14.18 -1.87
N GLU A 65 -9.19 -14.08 -0.59
CA GLU A 65 -9.77 -12.85 -0.02
C GLU A 65 -8.78 -11.67 -0.09
N LEU A 66 -7.48 -11.91 0.13
CA LEU A 66 -6.44 -10.89 -0.06
C LEU A 66 -6.34 -10.44 -1.53
N ALA A 67 -6.46 -11.37 -2.48
CA ALA A 67 -6.47 -11.03 -3.92
C ALA A 67 -7.68 -10.17 -4.33
N LEU A 68 -8.77 -10.24 -3.56
CA LEU A 68 -9.99 -9.48 -3.80
C LEU A 68 -10.03 -8.13 -3.06
N VAL A 69 -8.97 -7.75 -2.34
CA VAL A 69 -8.86 -6.42 -1.73
C VAL A 69 -8.94 -5.37 -2.83
N PRO A 70 -9.87 -4.40 -2.75
CA PRO A 70 -9.93 -3.33 -3.73
C PRO A 70 -8.64 -2.51 -3.71
N LEU A 71 -7.98 -2.42 -4.85
CA LEU A 71 -6.76 -1.62 -5.01
C LEU A 71 -7.00 -0.59 -6.13
N PRO A 72 -7.58 0.59 -5.80
CA PRO A 72 -7.63 1.70 -6.74
C PRO A 72 -6.23 1.97 -7.31
N ARG A 73 -6.15 2.40 -8.57
CA ARG A 73 -4.89 2.53 -9.30
C ARG A 73 -3.82 3.30 -8.53
N GLN A 74 -4.19 4.43 -7.89
CA GLN A 74 -3.26 5.23 -7.11
C GLN A 74 -2.74 4.49 -5.87
N ILE A 75 -3.59 3.71 -5.21
CA ILE A 75 -3.19 2.90 -4.06
C ILE A 75 -2.28 1.76 -4.51
N GLY A 76 -2.64 1.05 -5.60
CA GLY A 76 -1.79 0.03 -6.20
C GLY A 76 -0.40 0.56 -6.57
N PHE A 77 -0.33 1.77 -7.14
CA PHE A 77 0.93 2.46 -7.43
C PHE A 77 1.74 2.76 -6.16
N GLN A 78 1.11 3.28 -5.10
CA GLN A 78 1.81 3.55 -3.83
C GLN A 78 2.33 2.26 -3.19
N LEU A 79 1.55 1.18 -3.23
CA LEU A 79 2.01 -0.14 -2.75
C LEU A 79 3.18 -0.66 -3.59
N THR A 80 3.20 -0.38 -4.89
CA THR A 80 4.35 -0.70 -5.76
C THR A 80 5.60 0.05 -5.32
N VAL A 81 5.47 1.36 -5.10
CA VAL A 81 6.58 2.18 -4.58
C VAL A 81 7.04 1.65 -3.22
N LEU A 82 6.11 1.33 -2.31
CA LEU A 82 6.42 0.74 -1.02
C LEU A 82 7.24 -0.54 -1.15
N ARG A 83 6.79 -1.47 -2.00
CA ARG A 83 7.46 -2.75 -2.25
C ARG A 83 8.89 -2.57 -2.77
N GLU A 84 9.09 -1.67 -3.72
CA GLU A 84 10.38 -1.46 -4.39
C GLU A 84 11.37 -0.65 -3.54
N THR A 85 10.88 0.31 -2.74
CA THR A 85 11.75 1.25 -2.02
C THR A 85 11.91 0.92 -0.54
N GLN A 86 10.96 0.19 0.06
CA GLN A 86 10.87 -0.09 1.50
C GLN A 86 10.44 -1.54 1.77
N PRO A 87 11.28 -2.53 1.40
CA PRO A 87 10.90 -3.95 1.46
C PRO A 87 10.52 -4.43 2.86
N GLU A 88 11.11 -3.87 3.92
CA GLU A 88 10.76 -4.22 5.30
C GLU A 88 9.35 -3.76 5.67
N LEU A 89 8.99 -2.54 5.26
CA LEU A 89 7.66 -1.99 5.48
C LEU A 89 6.61 -2.72 4.62
N TRP A 90 6.97 -3.13 3.41
CA TRP A 90 6.14 -4.01 2.58
C TRP A 90 5.86 -5.35 3.26
N GLN A 91 6.89 -6.02 3.79
CA GLN A 91 6.71 -7.26 4.53
C GLN A 91 5.86 -7.05 5.80
N HIS A 92 6.02 -5.92 6.48
CA HIS A 92 5.18 -5.57 7.63
C HIS A 92 3.71 -5.43 7.21
N ALA A 93 3.42 -4.75 6.13
CA ALA A 93 2.06 -4.61 5.59
C ALA A 93 1.43 -5.97 5.23
N LEU A 94 2.18 -6.86 4.58
CA LEU A 94 1.72 -8.22 4.26
C LEU A 94 1.45 -9.05 5.52
N ARG A 95 2.36 -9.00 6.52
CA ARG A 95 2.14 -9.69 7.81
C ARG A 95 0.89 -9.18 8.51
N SER A 96 0.70 -7.87 8.54
CA SER A 96 -0.47 -7.23 9.16
C SER A 96 -1.76 -7.65 8.46
N ALA A 97 -1.78 -7.65 7.12
CA ALA A 97 -2.91 -8.10 6.32
C ALA A 97 -3.26 -9.57 6.59
N LEU A 98 -2.24 -10.45 6.57
CA LEU A 98 -2.42 -11.88 6.81
C LEU A 98 -2.91 -12.14 8.25
N THR A 99 -2.33 -11.45 9.23
CA THR A 99 -2.72 -11.59 10.64
C THR A 99 -4.16 -11.13 10.88
N ALA A 100 -4.54 -9.98 10.32
CA ALA A 100 -5.90 -9.45 10.45
C ALA A 100 -6.94 -10.37 9.79
N GLY A 101 -6.66 -10.85 8.59
CA GLY A 101 -7.51 -11.81 7.88
C GLY A 101 -7.60 -13.16 8.60
N TRP A 102 -6.49 -13.67 9.15
CA TRP A 102 -6.46 -14.89 9.95
C TRP A 102 -7.30 -14.74 11.23
N LEU A 103 -7.15 -13.65 11.98
CA LEU A 103 -7.94 -13.38 13.18
C LEU A 103 -9.43 -13.30 12.84
N ALA A 104 -9.79 -12.63 11.75
CA ALA A 104 -11.18 -12.52 11.28
C ALA A 104 -11.76 -13.91 10.94
N ALA A 105 -11.00 -14.75 10.23
CA ALA A 105 -11.40 -16.11 9.88
C ALA A 105 -11.57 -16.99 11.14
N ARG A 106 -10.65 -16.90 12.10
CA ARG A 106 -10.72 -17.61 13.39
C ARG A 106 -11.89 -17.17 14.25
N SER A 107 -12.27 -15.90 14.14
CA SER A 107 -13.42 -15.31 14.84
C SER A 107 -14.77 -15.65 14.18
N GLY A 108 -14.76 -16.38 13.07
CA GLY A 108 -15.98 -16.76 12.35
C GLY A 108 -16.64 -15.60 11.60
N LEU A 109 -15.89 -14.53 11.30
CA LEU A 109 -16.40 -13.39 10.55
C LEU A 109 -16.67 -13.76 9.08
N THR A 110 -17.54 -12.97 8.44
CA THR A 110 -17.89 -13.19 7.04
C THR A 110 -16.69 -12.98 6.12
N ARG A 111 -16.74 -13.52 4.90
CA ARG A 111 -15.69 -13.30 3.89
C ARG A 111 -15.47 -11.80 3.59
N TYR A 112 -16.53 -11.04 3.58
CA TYR A 112 -16.47 -9.59 3.42
C TYR A 112 -15.66 -8.93 4.53
N ASP A 113 -15.97 -9.28 5.80
CA ASP A 113 -15.27 -8.72 6.96
C ASP A 113 -13.80 -9.15 7.00
N GLN A 114 -13.50 -10.42 6.64
CA GLN A 114 -12.13 -10.91 6.50
C GLN A 114 -11.33 -10.08 5.51
N ARG A 115 -11.90 -9.79 4.33
CA ARG A 115 -11.30 -8.95 3.31
C ARG A 115 -11.11 -7.51 3.78
N LEU A 116 -12.10 -6.94 4.45
CA LEU A 116 -12.04 -5.58 4.97
C LEU A 116 -10.94 -5.42 6.02
N LEU A 117 -10.86 -6.37 6.97
CA LEU A 117 -9.81 -6.36 7.99
C LEU A 117 -8.42 -6.60 7.40
N ALA A 118 -8.31 -7.49 6.42
CA ALA A 118 -7.05 -7.71 5.69
C ALA A 118 -6.62 -6.45 4.91
N ALA A 119 -7.57 -5.74 4.28
CA ALA A 119 -7.31 -4.46 3.62
C ALA A 119 -6.82 -3.41 4.62
N GLY A 120 -7.46 -3.31 5.80
CA GLY A 120 -7.00 -2.44 6.87
C GLY A 120 -5.57 -2.77 7.30
N GLY A 121 -5.25 -4.05 7.50
CA GLY A 121 -3.90 -4.51 7.82
C GLY A 121 -2.88 -4.22 6.73
N LEU A 122 -3.26 -4.27 5.45
CA LEU A 122 -2.37 -3.95 4.32
C LEU A 122 -2.07 -2.45 4.24
N LEU A 123 -3.05 -1.61 4.49
CA LEU A 123 -3.01 -0.20 4.16
C LEU A 123 -2.72 0.73 5.34
N HIS A 124 -2.75 0.23 6.59
CA HIS A 124 -2.70 1.08 7.80
C HIS A 124 -1.48 2.01 7.86
N ASP A 125 -0.34 1.56 7.32
CA ASP A 125 0.93 2.27 7.34
C ASP A 125 1.31 2.92 5.99
N LEU A 126 0.38 2.98 5.03
CA LEU A 126 0.66 3.56 3.70
C LEU A 126 1.17 5.00 3.78
N GLY A 127 0.73 5.75 4.79
CA GLY A 127 1.19 7.10 5.06
C GLY A 127 2.68 7.22 5.40
N MET A 128 3.34 6.13 5.80
CA MET A 128 4.78 6.11 6.05
C MET A 128 5.63 6.39 4.80
N LEU A 129 5.11 6.12 3.59
CA LEU A 129 5.77 6.49 2.34
C LEU A 129 6.01 8.00 2.19
N HIS A 130 5.25 8.82 2.91
CA HIS A 130 5.30 10.28 2.84
C HIS A 130 6.15 10.91 3.96
N LEU A 131 6.81 10.08 4.76
CA LEU A 131 7.73 10.51 5.80
C LEU A 131 9.17 10.53 5.29
N GLU A 132 10.00 11.33 5.95
CA GLU A 132 11.45 11.31 5.69
C GLU A 132 12.02 9.92 6.01
N PRO A 133 12.80 9.29 5.11
CA PRO A 133 13.31 7.94 5.30
C PRO A 133 14.12 7.75 6.60
N VAL A 134 14.75 8.81 7.12
CA VAL A 134 15.50 8.78 8.37
C VAL A 134 14.60 8.43 9.57
N LEU A 135 13.31 8.78 9.52
CA LEU A 135 12.36 8.52 10.60
C LEU A 135 11.97 7.03 10.69
N LEU A 136 12.21 6.28 9.63
CA LEU A 136 11.85 4.86 9.53
C LEU A 136 13.03 3.93 9.89
N ARG A 137 14.21 4.49 10.19
CA ARG A 137 15.40 3.70 10.53
C ARG A 137 15.37 3.27 11.99
N PRO A 138 15.39 1.96 12.29
CA PRO A 138 15.28 1.47 13.67
C PRO A 138 16.47 1.84 14.56
N GLU A 139 17.64 2.07 13.96
CA GLU A 139 18.87 2.44 14.68
C GLU A 139 18.93 3.92 15.08
N VAL A 140 18.03 4.76 14.58
CA VAL A 140 18.04 6.20 14.83
C VAL A 140 17.24 6.53 16.09
N GLN A 141 17.90 7.19 17.06
CA GLN A 141 17.18 7.78 18.19
C GLN A 141 16.47 9.05 17.76
N LEU A 142 15.17 8.95 17.60
CA LEU A 142 14.33 10.06 17.17
C LEU A 142 14.19 11.11 18.27
N THR A 143 14.35 12.38 17.92
CA THR A 143 13.99 13.52 18.76
C THR A 143 12.48 13.54 19.03
N ARG A 144 12.04 14.40 19.97
CA ARG A 144 10.61 14.56 20.25
C ARG A 144 9.84 15.04 19.02
N GLU A 145 10.41 15.94 18.24
CA GLU A 145 9.78 16.47 17.02
C GLU A 145 9.68 15.40 15.92
N GLN A 146 10.75 14.66 15.70
CA GLN A 146 10.77 13.54 14.75
C GLN A 146 9.75 12.46 15.11
N ARG A 147 9.59 12.13 16.40
CA ARG A 147 8.51 11.22 16.84
C ARG A 147 7.12 11.78 16.55
N ARG A 148 6.91 13.09 16.72
CA ARG A 148 5.64 13.72 16.34
C ARG A 148 5.37 13.59 14.86
N GLN A 149 6.37 13.81 14.00
CA GLN A 149 6.25 13.58 12.56
C GLN A 149 5.92 12.11 12.26
N LEU A 150 6.64 11.16 12.86
CA LEU A 150 6.35 9.74 12.68
C LEU A 150 4.89 9.42 13.03
N TYR A 151 4.35 9.97 14.11
CA TYR A 151 2.97 9.75 14.53
C TYR A 151 1.91 10.42 13.66
N THR A 152 2.28 11.16 12.61
CA THR A 152 1.32 11.70 11.64
C THR A 152 0.93 10.71 10.55
N HIS A 153 1.69 9.61 10.36
CA HIS A 153 1.41 8.66 9.28
C HIS A 153 -0.02 8.09 9.27
N PRO A 154 -0.71 7.82 10.42
CA PRO A 154 -2.08 7.32 10.35
C PRO A 154 -3.03 8.37 9.76
N LEU A 155 -2.83 9.65 10.07
CA LEU A 155 -3.62 10.74 9.48
C LEU A 155 -3.37 10.85 7.98
N VAL A 156 -2.11 10.72 7.55
CA VAL A 156 -1.75 10.72 6.12
C VAL A 156 -2.41 9.53 5.42
N THR A 157 -2.37 8.32 6.04
CA THR A 157 -3.06 7.14 5.52
C THR A 157 -4.56 7.40 5.32
N VAL A 158 -5.25 7.93 6.34
CA VAL A 158 -6.68 8.27 6.24
C VAL A 158 -6.93 9.26 5.10
N MET A 159 -6.15 10.34 5.00
CA MET A 159 -6.28 11.33 3.92
C MET A 159 -6.07 10.73 2.52
N LEU A 160 -5.20 9.74 2.39
CA LEU A 160 -4.98 9.03 1.13
C LEU A 160 -6.19 8.16 0.78
N LEU A 161 -6.72 7.42 1.76
CA LEU A 161 -7.84 6.50 1.55
C LEU A 161 -9.18 7.22 1.37
N GLU A 162 -9.43 8.33 2.06
CA GLU A 162 -10.67 9.12 1.93
C GLU A 162 -10.92 9.67 0.52
N ARG A 163 -9.86 9.81 -0.28
CA ARG A 163 -9.98 10.23 -1.69
C ARG A 163 -10.57 9.14 -2.59
N HIS A 164 -10.62 7.90 -2.09
CA HIS A 164 -11.12 6.75 -2.83
C HIS A 164 -12.44 6.27 -2.21
N HIS A 165 -13.51 6.31 -3.02
CA HIS A 165 -14.86 5.91 -2.58
C HIS A 165 -15.02 4.39 -2.43
N ASP A 166 -14.01 3.61 -2.78
CA ASP A 166 -14.02 2.16 -2.73
C ASP A 166 -13.82 1.60 -1.32
N TYR A 167 -13.46 2.45 -0.34
CA TYR A 167 -13.27 2.05 1.05
C TYR A 167 -14.42 2.53 1.93
N PRO A 168 -14.93 1.68 2.86
CA PRO A 168 -15.92 2.09 3.83
C PRO A 168 -15.43 3.26 4.68
N LYS A 169 -16.33 4.18 5.00
CA LYS A 169 -16.03 5.35 5.85
C LYS A 169 -16.37 5.13 7.32
N GLU A 170 -16.75 3.89 7.69
CA GLU A 170 -17.16 3.49 9.04
C GLU A 170 -16.03 2.78 9.78
#